data_cfce74223a216f9faeedf0ce711bdcf4
#
_entry.id   cfce74223a216f9faeedf0ce711bdcf4
#
_cell.length_a   1.000
_cell.length_b   1.000
_cell.length_c   1.000
_cell.angle_alpha   90.00
_cell.angle_beta   90.00
_cell.angle_gamma   90.00
#
_symmetry.space_group_name_H-M   'P 1'
#
loop_
_entity.id
_entity.type
_entity.pdbx_description
1 polymer ?
#
loop_
_entity_poly.entity_id
_entity_poly.type
_entity_poly.pdbx_seq_one_letter_code
_entity_poly.pdbx_strand_id
1 'polypeptide(L)'
;IGFATEIKNAVIEAEATIGPQCFIADSVVANQAYLGAQVRTSNHRLDEQPVSVRTPEGIIATGCDKLGCYIGKRSRLGVQVIILPGRIISPNTQLGPRPATLIVGL
;
A
#
# COMPACT_ATOMS: atom_id res chain seq x y z
N ILE A 1 -5.61 10.11 -10.48
CA ILE A 1 -6.34 9.08 -9.72
C ILE A 1 -7.34 8.43 -10.65
N GLY A 2 -7.27 7.11 -10.75
CA GLY A 2 -8.09 6.37 -11.67
C GLY A 2 -9.56 6.22 -11.24
N PHE A 3 -10.36 5.70 -12.16
CA PHE A 3 -11.79 5.53 -11.97
C PHE A 3 -12.10 4.56 -10.84
N ALA A 4 -13.12 4.89 -10.04
CA ALA A 4 -13.60 4.06 -8.93
C ALA A 4 -12.51 3.79 -7.87
N THR A 5 -11.52 4.64 -7.75
CA THR A 5 -10.55 4.58 -6.67
C THR A 5 -11.09 5.31 -5.45
N GLU A 6 -10.98 4.67 -4.30
CA GLU A 6 -11.35 5.28 -3.04
C GLU A 6 -10.09 5.68 -2.28
N ILE A 7 -10.04 6.95 -1.87
CA ILE A 7 -8.95 7.47 -1.04
C ILE A 7 -9.55 8.01 0.24
N LYS A 8 -9.08 7.50 1.36
CA LYS A 8 -9.63 7.81 2.66
C LYS A 8 -8.51 8.10 3.64
N ASN A 9 -8.51 9.29 4.22
CA ASN A 9 -7.55 9.64 5.25
C ASN A 9 -6.11 9.34 4.83
N ALA A 10 -5.71 9.85 3.66
CA ALA A 10 -4.42 9.54 3.06
C ALA A 10 -3.75 10.78 2.51
N VAL A 11 -2.43 10.71 2.40
CA VAL A 11 -1.62 11.76 1.77
C VAL A 11 -1.11 11.21 0.44
N ILE A 12 -1.44 11.90 -0.64
CA ILE A 12 -0.96 11.57 -1.97
C ILE A 12 -0.06 12.70 -2.41
N GLU A 13 1.23 12.44 -2.53
CA GLU A 13 2.20 13.47 -2.88
C GLU A 13 2.24 13.73 -4.38
N ALA A 14 3.00 14.75 -4.78
CA ALA A 14 3.03 15.22 -6.15
C ALA A 14 3.48 14.13 -7.12
N GLU A 15 2.90 14.15 -8.31
CA GLU A 15 3.26 13.28 -9.42
C GLU A 15 3.04 11.79 -9.13
N ALA A 16 2.35 11.44 -8.06
CA ALA A 16 1.95 10.06 -7.83
C ALA A 16 0.85 9.68 -8.82
N THR A 17 0.93 8.46 -9.34
CA THR A 17 -0.05 7.91 -10.26
C THR A 17 -0.79 6.76 -9.58
N ILE A 18 -2.10 6.84 -9.51
CA ILE A 18 -2.91 5.81 -8.90
C ILE A 18 -3.92 5.31 -9.94
N GLY A 19 -3.86 4.02 -10.25
CA GLY A 19 -4.73 3.40 -11.22
C GLY A 19 -6.17 3.27 -10.74
N PRO A 20 -7.02 2.63 -11.55
CA PRO A 20 -8.43 2.47 -11.21
C PRO A 20 -8.67 1.42 -10.14
N GLN A 21 -9.79 1.55 -9.45
CA GLN A 21 -10.27 0.55 -8.49
C GLN A 21 -9.29 0.27 -7.35
N CYS A 22 -8.47 1.24 -7.02
CA CYS A 22 -7.58 1.15 -5.86
C CYS A 22 -8.32 1.52 -4.58
N PHE A 23 -7.81 1.01 -3.45
CA PHE A 23 -8.25 1.44 -2.13
C PHE A 23 -7.04 1.88 -1.33
N ILE A 24 -6.95 3.16 -1.05
CA ILE A 24 -5.83 3.76 -0.34
C ILE A 24 -6.37 4.42 0.93
N ALA A 25 -6.09 3.83 2.07
CA ALA A 25 -6.64 4.31 3.33
C ALA A 25 -5.57 4.37 4.42
N ASP A 26 -5.60 5.44 5.21
CA ASP A 26 -4.71 5.64 6.34
C ASP A 26 -3.24 5.48 5.95
N SER A 27 -2.88 5.98 4.79
CA SER A 27 -1.60 5.69 4.13
C SER A 27 -0.98 6.95 3.55
N VAL A 28 0.29 6.86 3.20
CA VAL A 28 1.01 7.89 2.46
C VAL A 28 1.54 7.29 1.17
N VAL A 29 1.25 7.94 0.05
CA VAL A 29 1.82 7.61 -1.25
C VAL A 29 2.78 8.72 -1.61
N ALA A 30 4.06 8.40 -1.61
CA ALA A 30 5.09 9.41 -1.80
C ALA A 30 5.22 9.84 -3.26
N ASN A 31 6.02 10.88 -3.46
CA ASN A 31 6.22 11.53 -4.74
C ASN A 31 6.61 10.54 -5.83
N GLN A 32 5.98 10.67 -6.99
CA GLN A 32 6.27 9.88 -8.19
C GLN A 32 6.07 8.37 -8.04
N ALA A 33 5.35 7.92 -7.02
CA ALA A 33 4.99 6.51 -6.91
C ALA A 33 3.94 6.17 -7.97
N TYR A 34 4.00 4.93 -8.45
CA TYR A 34 3.05 4.41 -9.42
C TYR A 34 2.32 3.21 -8.84
N LEU A 35 1.01 3.27 -8.80
CA LEU A 35 0.17 2.18 -8.33
C LEU A 35 -0.72 1.71 -9.49
N GLY A 36 -0.57 0.45 -9.86
CA GLY A 36 -1.40 -0.16 -10.88
C GLY A 36 -2.83 -0.36 -10.42
N ALA A 37 -3.66 -0.89 -11.31
CA ALA A 37 -5.07 -1.11 -11.01
C ALA A 37 -5.25 -2.05 -9.82
N GLN A 38 -6.25 -1.75 -8.99
CA GLN A 38 -6.65 -2.62 -7.89
C GLN A 38 -5.58 -2.82 -6.81
N VAL A 39 -4.63 -1.90 -6.68
CA VAL A 39 -3.72 -1.88 -5.55
C VAL A 39 -4.52 -1.51 -4.30
N ARG A 40 -4.32 -2.24 -3.22
CA ARG A 40 -5.08 -2.02 -1.99
C ARG A 40 -4.16 -1.95 -0.79
N THR A 41 -4.44 -1.00 0.08
CA THR A 41 -3.79 -0.93 1.38
C THR A 41 -4.73 -1.53 2.42
N SER A 42 -4.25 -2.56 3.12
CA SER A 42 -4.98 -3.10 4.25
C SER A 42 -4.68 -2.22 5.47
N ASN A 43 -5.69 -1.74 6.15
CA ASN A 43 -5.53 -0.77 7.23
C ASN A 43 -6.00 -1.28 8.59
N HIS A 44 -6.45 -2.53 8.66
CA HIS A 44 -6.97 -3.12 9.89
C HIS A 44 -6.51 -4.56 10.02
N ARG A 45 -6.02 -4.93 11.19
CA ARG A 45 -5.54 -6.30 11.42
C ARG A 45 -6.73 -7.24 11.65
N LEU A 46 -6.61 -8.44 11.11
CA LEU A 46 -7.66 -9.45 11.28
C LEU A 46 -7.79 -9.92 12.72
N ASP A 47 -6.71 -9.82 13.50
CA ASP A 47 -6.73 -10.21 14.92
C ASP A 47 -7.23 -9.09 15.83
N GLU A 48 -7.67 -7.97 15.26
CA GLU A 48 -8.24 -6.83 15.96
C GLU A 48 -7.26 -6.15 16.94
N GLN A 49 -5.96 -6.46 16.85
CA GLN A 49 -4.96 -5.79 17.65
C GLN A 49 -4.55 -4.46 16.99
N PRO A 50 -4.02 -3.50 17.77
CA PRO A 50 -3.49 -2.28 17.19
C PRO A 50 -2.38 -2.56 16.20
N VAL A 51 -2.26 -1.69 15.18
CA VAL A 51 -1.26 -1.83 14.14
C VAL A 51 0.11 -1.42 14.68
N SER A 52 1.13 -2.20 14.35
CA SER A 52 2.52 -1.86 14.61
C SER A 52 3.23 -1.58 13.30
N VAL A 53 4.20 -0.67 13.33
CA VAL A 53 5.02 -0.33 12.15
C VAL A 53 6.33 -1.09 12.24
N ARG A 54 6.69 -1.75 11.14
CA ARG A 54 7.97 -2.44 11.03
C ARG A 54 9.00 -1.51 10.40
N THR A 55 10.09 -1.29 11.14
CA THR A 55 11.21 -0.47 10.69
C THR A 55 12.49 -1.28 10.71
N PRO A 56 13.57 -0.81 10.06
CA PRO A 56 14.86 -1.49 10.15
C PRO A 56 15.38 -1.61 11.60
N GLU A 57 15.01 -0.69 12.47
CA GLU A 57 15.42 -0.69 13.87
C GLU A 57 14.53 -1.53 14.77
N GLY A 58 13.43 -2.06 14.24
CA GLY A 58 12.51 -2.89 15.00
C GLY A 58 11.05 -2.53 14.76
N ILE A 59 10.21 -2.99 15.66
CA ILE A 59 8.76 -2.82 15.54
C ILE A 59 8.32 -1.72 16.50
N ILE A 60 7.57 -0.76 15.97
CA ILE A 60 7.04 0.35 16.76
C ILE A 60 5.54 0.15 16.95
N ALA A 61 5.11 0.06 18.19
CA ALA A 61 3.68 0.02 18.52
C ALA A 61 3.07 1.40 18.33
N THR A 62 2.00 1.49 17.58
CA THR A 62 1.37 2.79 17.26
C THR A 62 0.16 3.09 18.13
N GLY A 63 -0.47 2.08 18.71
CA GLY A 63 -1.74 2.25 19.42
C GLY A 63 -2.92 2.54 18.51
N CYS A 64 -2.73 2.52 17.19
CA CYS A 64 -3.80 2.80 16.23
C CYS A 64 -4.50 1.52 15.83
N ASP A 65 -5.84 1.56 15.82
CA ASP A 65 -6.64 0.44 15.34
C ASP A 65 -6.62 0.36 13.82
N LYS A 66 -6.42 1.49 13.15
CA LYS A 66 -6.34 1.56 11.71
C LYS A 66 -5.10 2.33 11.29
N LEU A 67 -4.29 1.70 10.49
CA LEU A 67 -3.11 2.31 9.87
C LEU A 67 -2.76 1.52 8.62
N GLY A 68 -2.55 2.21 7.52
CA GLY A 68 -2.15 1.58 6.27
C GLY A 68 -0.64 1.47 6.15
N CYS A 69 -0.10 1.98 5.09
CA CYS A 69 1.32 1.85 4.78
C CYS A 69 1.91 3.17 4.29
N TYR A 70 3.24 3.20 4.23
CA TYR A 70 3.98 4.24 3.56
C TYR A 70 4.57 3.67 2.28
N ILE A 71 4.20 4.25 1.14
CA ILE A 71 4.73 3.82 -0.16
C ILE A 71 5.78 4.82 -0.58
N GLY A 72 7.02 4.36 -0.63
CA GLY A 72 8.17 5.20 -0.87
C GLY A 72 8.21 5.81 -2.27
N LYS A 73 8.96 6.88 -2.36
CA LYS A 73 9.11 7.68 -3.57
C LYS A 73 9.57 6.83 -4.76
N ARG A 74 8.95 7.03 -5.91
CA ARG A 74 9.26 6.34 -7.17
C ARG A 74 9.09 4.81 -7.12
N SER A 75 8.40 4.28 -6.12
CA SER A 75 8.05 2.88 -6.10
C SER A 75 7.01 2.57 -7.17
N ARG A 76 7.04 1.36 -7.69
CA ARG A 76 6.11 0.91 -8.71
C ARG A 76 5.45 -0.38 -8.26
N LEU A 77 4.15 -0.30 -8.02
CA LEU A 77 3.36 -1.44 -7.57
C LEU A 77 2.47 -1.91 -8.70
N GLY A 78 2.58 -3.18 -9.05
CA GLY A 78 1.79 -3.77 -10.13
C GLY A 78 0.34 -4.00 -9.75
N VAL A 79 -0.42 -4.49 -10.72
CA VAL A 79 -1.86 -4.75 -10.55
C VAL A 79 -2.11 -5.69 -9.38
N GLN A 80 -3.10 -5.36 -8.55
CA GLN A 80 -3.58 -6.18 -7.44
C GLN A 80 -2.56 -6.43 -6.32
N VAL A 81 -1.52 -5.62 -6.22
CA VAL A 81 -0.62 -5.70 -5.06
C VAL A 81 -1.39 -5.24 -3.82
N ILE A 82 -1.30 -6.03 -2.78
CA ILE A 82 -1.93 -5.75 -1.49
C ILE A 82 -0.85 -5.53 -0.46
N ILE A 83 -0.93 -4.43 0.27
CA ILE A 83 0.05 -4.09 1.29
C ILE A 83 -0.60 -4.19 2.66
N LEU A 84 0.02 -4.96 3.54
CA LEU A 84 -0.51 -5.19 4.88
C LEU A 84 -0.31 -3.98 5.77
N PRO A 85 -1.09 -3.86 6.86
CA PRO A 85 -1.00 -2.70 7.75
C PRO A 85 0.40 -2.51 8.34
N GLY A 86 0.81 -1.26 8.49
CA GLY A 86 2.05 -0.91 9.15
C GLY A 86 3.31 -1.18 8.35
N ARG A 87 3.20 -1.37 7.06
CA ARG A 87 4.38 -1.65 6.22
C ARG A 87 4.93 -0.37 5.63
N ILE A 88 6.25 -0.38 5.43
CA ILE A 88 6.97 0.69 4.74
C ILE A 88 7.58 0.11 3.48
N ILE A 89 7.21 0.66 2.34
CA ILE A 89 7.80 0.30 1.06
C ILE A 89 8.94 1.28 0.80
N SER A 90 10.15 0.77 0.69
CA SER A 90 11.33 1.61 0.45
C SER A 90 11.23 2.33 -0.89
N PRO A 91 11.87 3.50 -1.03
CA PRO A 91 11.90 4.19 -2.33
C PRO A 91 12.45 3.30 -3.44
N ASN A 92 11.95 3.52 -4.64
CA ASN A 92 12.39 2.82 -5.86
C ASN A 92 12.15 1.31 -5.83
N THR A 93 11.21 0.83 -5.03
CA THR A 93 10.85 -0.58 -4.96
C THR A 93 9.90 -0.93 -6.11
N GLN A 94 10.09 -2.09 -6.71
CA GLN A 94 9.15 -2.63 -7.69
C GLN A 94 8.55 -3.91 -7.14
N LEU A 95 7.22 -3.95 -7.07
CA LEU A 95 6.47 -5.11 -6.62
C LEU A 95 5.45 -5.49 -7.67
N GLY A 96 5.41 -6.76 -8.02
CA GLY A 96 4.37 -7.30 -8.89
C GLY A 96 3.45 -8.24 -8.12
N PRO A 97 2.40 -8.75 -8.77
CA PRO A 97 1.56 -9.77 -8.14
C PRO A 97 2.37 -11.02 -7.83
N ARG A 98 2.04 -11.67 -6.73
CA ARG A 98 2.74 -12.90 -6.37
C ARG A 98 2.36 -14.02 -7.33
N PRO A 99 3.30 -14.90 -7.71
CA PRO A 99 2.97 -16.00 -8.61
C PRO A 99 1.81 -16.87 -8.14
N ALA A 100 1.65 -17.03 -6.84
CA ALA A 100 0.55 -17.81 -6.29
C ALA A 100 -0.83 -17.22 -6.59
N THR A 101 -0.92 -15.96 -6.97
CA THR A 101 -2.18 -15.33 -7.34
C THR A 101 -2.44 -15.37 -8.85
N LEU A 102 -1.49 -15.90 -9.61
CA LEU A 102 -1.61 -15.99 -11.06
C LEU A 102 -2.21 -17.34 -11.46
N ILE A 103 -3.03 -17.31 -12.48
CA ILE A 103 -3.50 -18.54 -13.10
C ILE A 103 -2.50 -18.87 -14.20
N VAL A 104 -1.56 -19.69 -13.88
CA VAL A 104 -0.48 -20.09 -14.81
C VAL A 104 -0.53 -21.58 -15.05
N GLY A 105 0.13 -22.03 -16.07
CA GLY A 105 0.26 -23.44 -16.34
C GLY A 105 -1.02 -24.11 -16.74
N LEU A 106 -1.89 -23.35 -17.21
CA LEU A 106 -3.13 -23.90 -17.76
C LEU A 106 -2.87 -24.60 -19.06
#